data_1a969e8176f16cc8bb148773dbf46d27
#
_entry.id   1a969e8176f16cc8bb148773dbf46d27
#
_cell.length_a   1.000
_cell.length_b   1.000
_cell.length_c   1.000
_cell.angle_alpha   90.00
_cell.angle_beta   90.00
_cell.angle_gamma   90.00
#
_symmetry.space_group_name_H-M   'P 1'
#
loop_
_entity.id
_entity.type
_entity.pdbx_description
1 polymer ?
#
loop_
_entity_poly.entity_id
_entity_poly.type
_entity_poly.pdbx_seq_one_letter_code
_entity_poly.pdbx_strand_id
1 'polypeptide(L)'
;HSLTDGLRILRLAIDTHLVTARYAFPLLIARPGGLVVEVTDGTAEYNADHYRLNVYYDLAKIAPIRLARSWAHELAPHGATAVAITPGWLRSEIMLHEYGVTEENWRDACAKEPHFAISETARFVGRAVAALAADEQRERWQGRSLSSGGLAKEYGFTDLDGSRPDAWRYVVEVQDAGKPADVTGYR
;
A
#
# COMPACT_ATOMS: atom_id res chain seq x y z
N HIS A 1 8.00 -0.50 -22.57
CA HIS A 1 8.64 0.78 -22.20
C HIS A 1 10.02 0.88 -22.83
N SER A 2 10.40 2.09 -23.29
CA SER A 2 11.78 2.36 -23.66
C SER A 2 12.69 2.33 -22.43
N LEU A 3 14.01 2.15 -22.61
CA LEU A 3 14.97 2.24 -21.50
C LEU A 3 14.85 3.60 -20.78
N THR A 4 14.67 4.69 -21.54
CA THR A 4 14.53 6.04 -20.98
C THR A 4 13.30 6.15 -20.08
N ASP A 5 12.15 5.63 -20.50
CA ASP A 5 10.92 5.64 -19.70
C ASP A 5 11.06 4.75 -18.47
N GLY A 6 11.66 3.58 -18.63
CA GLY A 6 11.91 2.67 -17.52
C GLY A 6 12.83 3.27 -16.45
N LEU A 7 13.93 3.88 -16.84
CA LEU A 7 14.84 4.58 -15.93
C LEU A 7 14.16 5.78 -15.25
N ARG A 8 13.26 6.48 -15.96
CA ARG A 8 12.47 7.56 -15.37
C ARG A 8 11.54 7.04 -14.27
N ILE A 9 10.87 5.89 -14.50
CA ILE A 9 10.03 5.24 -13.48
C ILE A 9 10.85 4.94 -12.21
N LEU A 10 12.03 4.32 -12.36
CA LEU A 10 12.88 3.99 -11.21
C LEU A 10 13.37 5.23 -10.46
N ARG A 11 13.81 6.27 -11.18
CA ARG A 11 14.20 7.54 -10.54
C ARG A 11 13.06 8.15 -9.73
N LEU A 12 11.86 8.20 -10.29
CA LEU A 12 10.69 8.72 -9.57
C LEU A 12 10.35 7.87 -8.34
N ALA A 13 10.48 6.54 -8.43
CA ALA A 13 10.12 5.63 -7.36
C ALA A 13 11.20 5.48 -6.27
N ILE A 14 12.43 5.87 -6.53
CA ILE A 14 13.54 5.69 -5.58
C ILE A 14 14.14 7.03 -5.17
N ASP A 15 14.58 7.85 -6.13
CA ASP A 15 15.28 9.10 -5.83
C ASP A 15 14.40 10.07 -5.04
N THR A 16 13.09 10.15 -5.37
CA THR A 16 12.17 11.05 -4.66
C THR A 16 12.04 10.67 -3.19
N HIS A 17 11.98 9.39 -2.86
CA HIS A 17 11.94 8.89 -1.48
C HIS A 17 13.25 9.20 -0.74
N LEU A 18 14.39 8.91 -1.36
CA LEU A 18 15.71 9.19 -0.76
C LEU A 18 15.94 10.69 -0.54
N VAL A 19 15.59 11.52 -1.52
CA VAL A 19 15.71 12.99 -1.39
C VAL A 19 14.79 13.51 -0.29
N THR A 20 13.52 13.06 -0.26
CA THR A 20 12.58 13.46 0.80
C THR A 20 13.10 13.04 2.17
N ALA A 21 13.55 11.79 2.33
CA ALA A 21 14.10 11.28 3.58
C ALA A 21 15.30 12.11 4.05
N ARG A 22 16.22 12.45 3.14
CA ARG A 22 17.42 13.25 3.47
C ARG A 22 17.08 14.56 4.16
N TYR A 23 15.99 15.23 3.76
CA TYR A 23 15.60 16.51 4.34
C TYR A 23 14.56 16.39 5.46
N ALA A 24 13.71 15.36 5.44
CA ALA A 24 12.67 15.17 6.44
C ALA A 24 13.19 14.49 7.72
N PHE A 25 14.11 13.54 7.64
CA PHE A 25 14.56 12.76 8.79
C PHE A 25 15.21 13.57 9.90
N PRO A 26 16.04 14.61 9.66
CA PRO A 26 16.54 15.47 10.73
C PRO A 26 15.42 16.12 11.55
N LEU A 27 14.29 16.46 10.91
CA LEU A 27 13.11 17.00 11.59
C LEU A 27 12.33 15.91 12.32
N LEU A 28 12.20 14.73 11.70
CA LEU A 28 11.48 13.60 12.26
C LEU A 28 12.12 13.08 13.55
N ILE A 29 13.45 12.98 13.59
CA ILE A 29 14.21 12.46 14.74
C ILE A 29 14.50 13.52 15.82
N ALA A 30 14.10 14.77 15.62
CA ALA A 30 14.26 15.81 16.63
C ALA A 30 13.49 15.51 17.92
N ARG A 31 12.49 14.63 17.86
CA ARG A 31 11.72 14.12 19.00
C ARG A 31 11.40 12.64 18.77
N PRO A 32 11.37 11.79 19.82
CA PRO A 32 10.93 10.40 19.69
C PRO A 32 9.49 10.29 19.17
N GLY A 33 9.16 9.16 18.58
CA GLY A 33 7.82 8.87 18.13
C GLY A 33 7.53 9.24 16.67
N GLY A 34 8.57 9.55 15.87
CA GLY A 34 8.43 9.75 14.43
C GLY A 34 7.90 8.50 13.71
N LEU A 35 7.13 8.72 12.64
CA LEU A 35 6.60 7.64 11.80
C LEU A 35 6.89 7.93 10.33
N VAL A 36 7.51 6.97 9.64
CA VAL A 36 7.69 6.95 8.19
C VAL A 36 6.82 5.87 7.60
N VAL A 37 6.01 6.22 6.61
CA VAL A 37 5.14 5.29 5.89
C VAL A 37 5.48 5.34 4.41
N GLU A 38 6.04 4.26 3.90
CA GLU A 38 6.24 4.05 2.47
C GLU A 38 4.99 3.43 1.88
N VAL A 39 4.38 4.10 0.91
CA VAL A 39 3.19 3.57 0.22
C VAL A 39 3.63 2.89 -1.08
N THR A 40 3.21 1.64 -1.27
CA THR A 40 3.58 0.83 -2.43
C THR A 40 2.41 0.02 -2.97
N ASP A 41 2.66 -0.86 -3.93
CA ASP A 41 1.70 -1.84 -4.45
C ASP A 41 2.26 -3.26 -4.24
N GLY A 42 1.53 -4.06 -3.50
CA GLY A 42 1.91 -5.41 -3.08
C GLY A 42 2.52 -5.47 -1.69
N THR A 43 2.18 -6.52 -0.94
CA THR A 43 2.90 -6.85 0.29
C THR A 43 4.28 -7.44 -0.04
N ALA A 44 5.18 -7.49 0.94
CA ALA A 44 6.50 -8.10 0.75
C ALA A 44 6.36 -9.57 0.33
N GLU A 45 5.45 -10.30 0.96
CA GLU A 45 5.18 -11.71 0.68
C GLU A 45 4.65 -11.90 -0.73
N TYR A 46 3.67 -11.09 -1.14
CA TYR A 46 3.11 -11.16 -2.48
C TYR A 46 4.16 -10.84 -3.56
N ASN A 47 4.91 -9.75 -3.40
CA ASN A 47 5.91 -9.31 -4.37
C ASN A 47 7.15 -10.23 -4.42
N ALA A 48 7.39 -11.07 -3.42
CA ALA A 48 8.48 -12.05 -3.44
C ALA A 48 8.25 -13.14 -4.49
N ASP A 49 6.99 -13.51 -4.72
CA ASP A 49 6.62 -14.65 -5.57
C ASP A 49 5.89 -14.26 -6.87
N HIS A 50 5.53 -12.97 -7.03
CA HIS A 50 4.72 -12.49 -8.15
C HIS A 50 5.41 -11.38 -8.91
N TYR A 51 5.70 -11.64 -10.19
CA TYR A 51 6.17 -10.61 -11.12
C TYR A 51 5.06 -9.61 -11.46
N ARG A 52 5.36 -8.31 -11.36
CA ARG A 52 4.37 -7.24 -11.52
C ARG A 52 4.58 -6.47 -12.84
N LEU A 53 3.65 -6.60 -13.78
CA LEU A 53 3.52 -5.86 -15.04
C LEU A 53 4.76 -5.83 -15.93
N ASN A 54 5.87 -5.25 -15.47
CA ASN A 54 7.17 -5.19 -16.15
C ASN A 54 8.29 -4.94 -15.14
N VAL A 55 9.55 -5.19 -15.52
CA VAL A 55 10.72 -5.12 -14.62
C VAL A 55 10.88 -3.75 -13.93
N TYR A 56 10.55 -2.65 -14.60
CA TYR A 56 10.70 -1.31 -14.02
C TYR A 56 9.62 -1.03 -12.97
N TYR A 57 8.39 -1.45 -13.26
CA TYR A 57 7.29 -1.35 -12.30
C TYR A 57 7.55 -2.25 -11.09
N ASP A 58 7.94 -3.49 -11.34
CA ASP A 58 8.24 -4.46 -10.30
C ASP A 58 9.31 -3.94 -9.33
N LEU A 59 10.45 -3.46 -9.86
CA LEU A 59 11.49 -2.83 -9.07
C LEU A 59 11.02 -1.56 -8.36
N ALA A 60 10.19 -0.74 -9.00
CA ALA A 60 9.63 0.47 -8.41
C ALA A 60 8.72 0.16 -7.21
N LYS A 61 8.03 -0.99 -7.20
CA LYS A 61 7.11 -1.36 -6.12
C LYS A 61 7.76 -2.15 -4.99
N ILE A 62 8.84 -2.90 -5.27
CA ILE A 62 9.61 -3.55 -4.21
C ILE A 62 10.54 -2.58 -3.48
N ALA A 63 11.00 -1.52 -4.14
CA ALA A 63 11.94 -0.55 -3.57
C ALA A 63 11.41 0.11 -2.27
N PRO A 64 10.17 0.64 -2.19
CA PRO A 64 9.65 1.24 -0.95
C PRO A 64 9.59 0.24 0.22
N ILE A 65 9.32 -1.03 -0.05
CA ILE A 65 9.36 -2.09 0.99
C ILE A 65 10.76 -2.22 1.55
N ARG A 66 11.77 -2.24 0.67
CA ARG A 66 13.16 -2.32 1.09
C ARG A 66 13.63 -1.06 1.80
N LEU A 67 13.22 0.13 1.32
CA LEU A 67 13.52 1.41 1.96
C LEU A 67 12.95 1.45 3.38
N ALA A 68 11.68 1.12 3.57
CA ALA A 68 11.05 1.06 4.88
C ALA A 68 11.83 0.16 5.86
N ARG A 69 12.27 -1.02 5.39
CA ARG A 69 13.07 -1.94 6.19
C ARG A 69 14.46 -1.38 6.54
N SER A 70 15.11 -0.70 5.59
CA SER A 70 16.42 -0.08 5.82
C SER A 70 16.30 1.08 6.80
N TRP A 71 15.33 1.98 6.59
CA TRP A 71 15.07 3.10 7.51
C TRP A 71 14.62 2.66 8.89
N ALA A 72 13.96 1.52 8.99
CA ALA A 72 13.62 0.94 10.29
C ALA A 72 14.89 0.70 11.15
N HIS A 73 15.98 0.23 10.54
CA HIS A 73 17.26 0.07 11.24
C HIS A 73 17.91 1.42 11.59
N GLU A 74 17.87 2.38 10.66
CA GLU A 74 18.51 3.69 10.85
C GLU A 74 17.74 4.56 11.87
N LEU A 75 16.42 4.46 11.91
CA LEU A 75 15.55 5.31 12.74
C LEU A 75 15.25 4.72 14.13
N ALA A 76 15.42 3.42 14.33
CA ALA A 76 15.17 2.78 15.63
C ALA A 76 15.94 3.41 16.79
N PRO A 77 17.26 3.77 16.67
CA PRO A 77 17.99 4.44 17.76
C PRO A 77 17.41 5.81 18.15
N HIS A 78 16.58 6.40 17.31
CA HIS A 78 15.93 7.70 17.53
C HIS A 78 14.49 7.56 18.03
N GLY A 79 14.01 6.33 18.30
CA GLY A 79 12.64 6.07 18.73
C GLY A 79 11.60 6.38 17.64
N ALA A 80 12.00 6.28 16.36
CA ALA A 80 11.10 6.46 15.22
C ALA A 80 10.85 5.13 14.49
N THR A 81 9.67 4.99 13.93
CA THR A 81 9.20 3.77 13.25
C THR A 81 9.13 3.99 11.75
N ALA A 82 9.54 3.01 10.96
CA ALA A 82 9.36 3.00 9.51
C ALA A 82 8.65 1.71 9.07
N VAL A 83 7.64 1.84 8.22
CA VAL A 83 6.85 0.72 7.67
C VAL A 83 6.56 0.95 6.18
N ALA A 84 6.28 -0.12 5.45
CA ALA A 84 5.64 -0.04 4.14
C ALA A 84 4.16 -0.38 4.28
N ILE A 85 3.28 0.34 3.57
CA ILE A 85 1.85 0.04 3.49
C ILE A 85 1.45 -0.11 2.04
N THR A 86 0.64 -1.13 1.75
CA THR A 86 -0.02 -1.29 0.46
C THR A 86 -1.53 -1.23 0.63
N PRO A 87 -2.24 -0.38 -0.16
CA PRO A 87 -3.68 -0.55 -0.36
C PRO A 87 -3.94 -1.85 -1.12
N GLY A 88 -5.20 -2.27 -1.15
CA GLY A 88 -5.67 -3.26 -2.10
C GLY A 88 -5.97 -2.68 -3.48
N TRP A 89 -7.01 -3.18 -4.14
CA TRP A 89 -7.57 -2.56 -5.34
C TRP A 89 -8.06 -1.15 -4.99
N LEU A 90 -7.24 -0.14 -5.26
CA LEU A 90 -7.52 1.24 -4.86
C LEU A 90 -8.42 1.93 -5.88
N ARG A 91 -9.55 2.46 -5.45
CA ARG A 91 -10.39 3.37 -6.25
C ARG A 91 -9.75 4.77 -6.29
N SER A 92 -8.61 4.84 -6.98
CA SER A 92 -7.95 6.12 -7.28
C SER A 92 -8.64 6.82 -8.45
N GLU A 93 -8.40 8.12 -8.63
CA GLU A 93 -8.91 8.89 -9.78
C GLU A 93 -8.50 8.24 -11.11
N ILE A 94 -7.27 7.68 -11.19
CA ILE A 94 -6.80 7.00 -12.40
C ILE A 94 -7.62 5.73 -12.65
N MET A 95 -7.85 4.90 -11.64
CA MET A 95 -8.61 3.66 -11.79
C MET A 95 -10.08 3.93 -12.13
N LEU A 96 -10.71 4.88 -11.46
CA LEU A 96 -12.08 5.29 -11.77
C LEU A 96 -12.19 5.81 -13.20
N HIS A 97 -11.25 6.65 -13.65
CA HIS A 97 -11.19 7.16 -15.02
C HIS A 97 -11.01 6.03 -16.06
N GLU A 98 -10.11 5.08 -15.83
CA GLU A 98 -9.84 3.94 -16.72
C GLU A 98 -11.09 3.06 -16.92
N TYR A 99 -11.88 2.88 -15.88
CA TYR A 99 -13.13 2.14 -15.98
C TYR A 99 -14.32 2.98 -16.45
N GLY A 100 -14.18 4.31 -16.54
CA GLY A 100 -15.23 5.23 -16.93
C GLY A 100 -16.34 5.36 -15.89
N VAL A 101 -15.97 5.30 -14.60
CA VAL A 101 -16.88 5.36 -13.46
C VAL A 101 -16.48 6.48 -12.48
N THR A 102 -17.36 6.76 -11.54
CA THR A 102 -17.11 7.67 -10.40
C THR A 102 -17.16 6.87 -9.08
N GLU A 103 -16.89 7.52 -7.95
CA GLU A 103 -17.01 6.85 -6.64
C GLU A 103 -18.49 6.49 -6.32
N GLU A 104 -19.49 7.20 -6.87
CA GLU A 104 -20.91 6.91 -6.66
C GLU A 104 -21.36 5.64 -7.38
N ASN A 105 -20.81 5.38 -8.58
CA ASN A 105 -21.19 4.23 -9.40
C ASN A 105 -20.05 3.24 -9.67
N TRP A 106 -19.02 3.23 -8.84
CA TRP A 106 -17.81 2.41 -9.03
C TRP A 106 -18.09 0.92 -9.28
N ARG A 107 -19.23 0.41 -8.77
CA ARG A 107 -19.61 -0.99 -8.97
C ARG A 107 -19.90 -1.35 -10.42
N ASP A 108 -20.22 -0.37 -11.27
CA ASP A 108 -20.40 -0.58 -12.70
C ASP A 108 -19.11 -1.06 -13.39
N ALA A 109 -17.96 -0.73 -12.82
CA ALA A 109 -16.67 -1.25 -13.27
C ALA A 109 -16.56 -2.78 -13.17
N CYS A 110 -17.31 -3.41 -12.26
CA CYS A 110 -17.30 -4.87 -12.08
C CYS A 110 -17.85 -5.62 -13.32
N ALA A 111 -18.55 -4.94 -14.22
CA ALA A 111 -18.94 -5.53 -15.50
C ALA A 111 -17.74 -5.77 -16.44
N LYS A 112 -16.66 -4.96 -16.31
CA LYS A 112 -15.42 -5.10 -17.08
C LYS A 112 -14.37 -5.89 -16.30
N GLU A 113 -14.24 -5.64 -14.99
CA GLU A 113 -13.30 -6.28 -14.08
C GLU A 113 -14.05 -6.77 -12.83
N PRO A 114 -14.54 -8.00 -12.82
CA PRO A 114 -15.34 -8.51 -11.71
C PRO A 114 -14.62 -8.46 -10.34
N HIS A 115 -13.28 -8.64 -10.33
CA HIS A 115 -12.47 -8.58 -9.11
C HIS A 115 -12.35 -7.17 -8.52
N PHE A 116 -12.74 -6.12 -9.28
CA PHE A 116 -12.81 -4.77 -8.75
C PHE A 116 -13.83 -4.63 -7.60
N ALA A 117 -14.73 -5.61 -7.44
CA ALA A 117 -15.68 -5.69 -6.32
C ALA A 117 -15.00 -5.65 -4.94
N ILE A 118 -13.73 -6.08 -4.81
CA ILE A 118 -12.96 -6.02 -3.56
C ILE A 118 -12.35 -4.64 -3.27
N SER A 119 -12.46 -3.69 -4.19
CA SER A 119 -11.75 -2.41 -4.14
C SER A 119 -12.09 -1.58 -2.91
N GLU A 120 -11.13 -0.76 -2.49
CA GLU A 120 -11.20 0.14 -1.35
C GLU A 120 -11.06 1.60 -1.77
N THR A 121 -11.53 2.54 -0.93
CA THR A 121 -11.30 3.96 -1.13
C THR A 121 -9.89 4.38 -0.70
N ALA A 122 -9.38 5.50 -1.22
CA ALA A 122 -8.15 6.12 -0.72
C ALA A 122 -8.25 6.50 0.78
N ARG A 123 -9.46 6.68 1.31
CA ARG A 123 -9.68 6.96 2.74
C ARG A 123 -9.43 5.73 3.62
N PHE A 124 -9.61 4.52 3.09
CA PHE A 124 -9.37 3.29 3.85
C PHE A 124 -7.88 3.14 4.20
N VAL A 125 -6.99 3.26 3.22
CA VAL A 125 -5.54 3.27 3.50
C VAL A 125 -5.12 4.51 4.31
N GLY A 126 -5.77 5.65 4.13
CA GLY A 126 -5.57 6.84 4.99
C GLY A 126 -5.91 6.58 6.46
N ARG A 127 -7.00 5.85 6.73
CA ARG A 127 -7.35 5.39 8.10
C ARG A 127 -6.31 4.43 8.67
N ALA A 128 -5.72 3.57 7.85
CA ALA A 128 -4.63 2.69 8.26
C ALA A 128 -3.41 3.50 8.73
N VAL A 129 -3.01 4.53 7.98
CA VAL A 129 -1.93 5.43 8.37
C VAL A 129 -2.26 6.18 9.66
N ALA A 130 -3.49 6.69 9.79
CA ALA A 130 -3.93 7.41 10.99
C ALA A 130 -3.93 6.51 12.23
N ALA A 131 -4.39 5.26 12.10
CA ALA A 131 -4.37 4.28 13.18
C ALA A 131 -2.94 3.94 13.63
N LEU A 132 -2.03 3.73 12.69
CA LEU A 132 -0.60 3.55 13.00
C LEU A 132 0.00 4.77 13.69
N ALA A 133 -0.34 5.97 13.24
CA ALA A 133 0.16 7.21 13.84
C ALA A 133 -0.34 7.40 15.30
N ALA A 134 -1.55 6.92 15.59
CA ALA A 134 -2.16 6.98 16.92
C ALA A 134 -1.72 5.82 17.86
N ASP A 135 -1.12 4.77 17.33
CA ASP A 135 -0.70 3.61 18.11
C ASP A 135 0.58 3.93 18.91
N GLU A 136 0.48 3.95 20.22
CA GLU A 136 1.62 4.18 21.12
C GLU A 136 2.66 3.04 21.08
N GLN A 137 2.25 1.83 20.62
CA GLN A 137 3.12 0.66 20.52
C GLN A 137 3.47 0.32 19.06
N ARG A 138 3.46 1.32 18.17
CA ARG A 138 3.69 1.13 16.73
C ARG A 138 5.07 0.59 16.38
N GLU A 139 6.03 0.63 17.29
CA GLU A 139 7.35 0.03 17.12
C GLU A 139 7.29 -1.49 16.86
N ARG A 140 6.20 -2.17 17.26
CA ARG A 140 5.98 -3.60 16.93
C ARG A 140 5.88 -3.84 15.41
N TRP A 141 5.60 -2.80 14.64
CA TRP A 141 5.51 -2.85 13.19
C TRP A 141 6.80 -2.48 12.47
N GLN A 142 7.87 -2.18 13.22
CA GLN A 142 9.14 -1.71 12.67
C GLN A 142 9.64 -2.56 11.51
N GLY A 143 9.85 -1.92 10.33
CA GLY A 143 10.38 -2.54 9.13
C GLY A 143 9.43 -3.51 8.41
N ARG A 144 8.16 -3.58 8.82
CA ARG A 144 7.18 -4.51 8.23
C ARG A 144 6.52 -3.93 6.99
N SER A 145 6.11 -4.85 6.11
CA SER A 145 5.18 -4.58 5.01
C SER A 145 3.78 -4.92 5.47
N LEU A 146 2.87 -3.96 5.39
CA LEU A 146 1.52 -4.03 5.96
C LEU A 146 0.50 -3.75 4.86
N SER A 147 -0.69 -4.32 4.96
CA SER A 147 -1.81 -3.99 4.09
C SER A 147 -2.88 -3.18 4.82
N SER A 148 -3.62 -2.33 4.09
CA SER A 148 -4.78 -1.60 4.61
C SER A 148 -5.79 -2.53 5.27
N GLY A 149 -6.12 -3.68 4.63
CA GLY A 149 -7.02 -4.68 5.16
C GLY A 149 -6.50 -5.37 6.44
N GLY A 150 -5.19 -5.69 6.49
CA GLY A 150 -4.56 -6.25 7.68
C GLY A 150 -4.63 -5.28 8.87
N LEU A 151 -4.32 -4.00 8.63
CA LEU A 151 -4.42 -2.96 9.65
C LEU A 151 -5.87 -2.67 10.07
N ALA A 152 -6.83 -2.79 9.16
CA ALA A 152 -8.24 -2.65 9.48
C ALA A 152 -8.73 -3.75 10.42
N LYS A 153 -8.22 -4.99 10.29
CA LYS A 153 -8.49 -6.07 11.25
C LYS A 153 -7.88 -5.79 12.61
N GLU A 154 -6.65 -5.32 12.65
CA GLU A 154 -5.91 -5.02 13.89
C GLU A 154 -6.56 -3.87 14.67
N TYR A 155 -6.87 -2.76 14.00
CA TYR A 155 -7.35 -1.53 14.63
C TYR A 155 -8.87 -1.34 14.61
N GLY A 156 -9.62 -2.21 13.92
CA GLY A 156 -11.08 -2.22 13.93
C GLY A 156 -11.75 -1.14 13.07
N PHE A 157 -11.03 -0.40 12.24
CA PHE A 157 -11.63 0.60 11.35
C PHE A 157 -12.27 -0.03 10.10
N THR A 158 -13.13 0.72 9.43
CA THR A 158 -13.83 0.33 8.20
C THR A 158 -13.58 1.33 7.08
N ASP A 159 -13.91 0.97 5.84
CA ASP A 159 -14.02 1.92 4.74
C ASP A 159 -15.27 2.79 4.90
N LEU A 160 -15.53 3.71 3.95
CA LEU A 160 -16.65 4.65 4.00
C LEU A 160 -18.02 3.97 3.98
N ASP A 161 -18.13 2.84 3.30
CA ASP A 161 -19.35 2.04 3.20
C ASP A 161 -19.53 1.03 4.36
N GLY A 162 -18.66 1.10 5.39
CA GLY A 162 -18.69 0.20 6.53
C GLY A 162 -18.00 -1.13 6.30
N SER A 163 -17.51 -1.43 5.10
CA SER A 163 -16.80 -2.67 4.77
C SER A 163 -15.36 -2.67 5.30
N ARG A 164 -14.72 -3.85 5.28
CA ARG A 164 -13.31 -4.06 5.62
C ARG A 164 -12.62 -4.89 4.56
N PRO A 165 -12.33 -4.32 3.37
CA PRO A 165 -11.71 -5.07 2.29
C PRO A 165 -10.38 -5.71 2.72
N ASP A 166 -10.29 -7.04 2.64
CA ASP A 166 -9.07 -7.81 2.80
C ASP A 166 -8.53 -8.20 1.43
N ALA A 167 -8.16 -7.17 0.67
CA ALA A 167 -7.89 -7.30 -0.74
C ALA A 167 -6.72 -8.23 -1.04
N TRP A 168 -5.65 -8.24 -0.25
CA TRP A 168 -4.50 -9.10 -0.54
C TRP A 168 -4.78 -10.57 -0.26
N ARG A 169 -5.58 -10.90 0.74
CA ARG A 169 -6.06 -12.27 0.92
C ARG A 169 -6.98 -12.69 -0.22
N TYR A 170 -7.88 -11.80 -0.64
CA TYR A 170 -8.77 -12.04 -1.78
C TYR A 170 -7.98 -12.24 -3.08
N VAL A 171 -6.98 -11.43 -3.38
CA VAL A 171 -6.15 -11.57 -4.57
C VAL A 171 -5.54 -12.97 -4.63
N VAL A 172 -4.91 -13.42 -3.57
CA VAL A 172 -4.26 -14.74 -3.52
C VAL A 172 -5.28 -15.88 -3.58
N GLU A 173 -6.33 -15.83 -2.75
CA GLU A 173 -7.25 -16.96 -2.57
C GLU A 173 -8.34 -17.07 -3.65
N VAL A 174 -8.63 -15.98 -4.36
CA VAL A 174 -9.71 -15.91 -5.34
C VAL A 174 -9.18 -15.53 -6.73
N GLN A 175 -8.58 -14.35 -6.87
CA GLN A 175 -8.20 -13.79 -8.18
C GLN A 175 -7.07 -14.62 -8.82
N ASP A 176 -5.95 -14.82 -8.15
CA ASP A 176 -4.79 -15.56 -8.66
C ASP A 176 -5.09 -17.07 -8.73
N ALA A 177 -5.99 -17.55 -7.88
CA ALA A 177 -6.51 -18.91 -7.95
C ALA A 177 -7.51 -19.14 -9.10
N GLY A 178 -7.81 -18.13 -9.92
CA GLY A 178 -8.70 -18.22 -11.07
C GLY A 178 -10.17 -18.53 -10.72
N LYS A 179 -10.58 -18.22 -9.49
CA LYS A 179 -11.98 -18.44 -9.05
C LYS A 179 -12.89 -17.31 -9.51
N PRO A 180 -14.20 -17.54 -9.64
CA PRO A 180 -15.17 -16.47 -9.85
C PRO A 180 -15.05 -15.39 -8.78
N ALA A 181 -15.28 -14.15 -9.19
CA ALA A 181 -15.21 -13.00 -8.29
C ALA A 181 -16.35 -13.05 -7.26
N ASP A 182 -16.04 -13.51 -6.06
CA ASP A 182 -16.94 -13.51 -4.89
C ASP A 182 -16.19 -12.89 -3.71
N VAL A 183 -16.67 -11.74 -3.25
CA VAL A 183 -16.08 -10.98 -2.15
C VAL A 183 -16.61 -11.36 -0.77
N THR A 184 -17.49 -12.37 -0.71
CA THR A 184 -18.08 -12.86 0.55
C THR A 184 -16.98 -13.33 1.50
N GLY A 185 -16.93 -12.75 2.70
CA GLY A 185 -15.90 -13.04 3.70
C GLY A 185 -14.55 -12.32 3.49
N TYR A 186 -14.47 -11.46 2.46
CA TYR A 186 -13.27 -10.64 2.20
C TYR A 186 -13.55 -9.14 2.27
N ARG A 187 -14.84 -8.75 2.28
CA ARG A 187 -15.24 -7.35 2.30
C ARG A 187 -16.14 -6.99 3.47
#